data_82daccdff58eadf307998eecef157e5f
#
_entry.id   82daccdff58eadf307998eecef157e5f
#
_cell.length_a   1.000
_cell.length_b   1.000
_cell.length_c   1.000
_cell.angle_alpha   90.00
_cell.angle_beta   90.00
_cell.angle_gamma   90.00
#
_symmetry.space_group_name_H-M   'P 1'
#
loop_
_entity.id
_entity.type
_entity.pdbx_description
1 polymer ?
#
loop_
_entity_poly.entity_id
_entity_poly.type
_entity_poly.pdbx_seq_one_letter_code
_entity_poly.pdbx_strand_id
1 'polypeptide(L)'
;MRRFLIWIFITFTTIASGQNPVLQSGPMLGPVTLRDCSIWFQTKAEATVQIGYNMVDGNKEENFSSKVVTQSEKAFTGTIHLTNLYPGTKYEYHILVDGKRVSTTAPLVFTTQEHWQFRNDPPDFSFAAGSCMYINDATYDRPGKPYGGEYEILSHIVASKPQFMVWLGDNIYLREGDYESRSGIYYRNTHTRSLKEFQPLLSATHHYAIWDDHDYGTNDADWTYPLKQHSLDAFTDFWPSESYGAGHTEGITNSFVWNDCQFFMLDNRWYKTVQREDGTILGDQQKYWFKEALLASKAAYKFVAVGGQFLSDLAGFENFANHKEEREEIIQFIEENDTTNVV
;
A
#
# COMPACT_ATOMS: atom_id res chain seq x y z
N MET A 1 50.25 16.79 -50.42
CA MET A 1 49.43 15.80 -49.67
C MET A 1 48.64 16.51 -48.59
N ARG A 2 47.40 16.82 -48.86
CA ARG A 2 46.45 17.45 -47.85
C ARG A 2 45.78 16.33 -47.04
N ARG A 3 45.97 16.28 -45.72
CA ARG A 3 45.30 15.37 -44.80
C ARG A 3 43.95 15.99 -44.44
N PHE A 4 42.85 15.35 -44.81
CA PHE A 4 41.51 15.64 -44.32
C PHE A 4 41.33 14.97 -42.95
N LEU A 5 41.10 15.77 -41.90
CA LEU A 5 40.62 15.28 -40.61
C LEU A 5 39.10 15.22 -40.66
N ILE A 6 38.56 14.02 -40.57
CA ILE A 6 37.10 13.81 -40.41
C ILE A 6 36.82 13.85 -38.90
N TRP A 7 36.07 14.86 -38.47
CA TRP A 7 35.51 14.91 -37.11
C TRP A 7 34.20 14.10 -37.09
N ILE A 8 34.20 12.97 -36.36
CA ILE A 8 32.96 12.22 -36.06
C ILE A 8 32.36 12.86 -34.82
N PHE A 9 31.25 13.58 -34.97
CA PHE A 9 30.42 14.01 -33.87
C PHE A 9 29.57 12.82 -33.38
N ILE A 10 29.96 12.23 -32.27
CA ILE A 10 29.11 11.26 -31.56
C ILE A 10 28.14 12.10 -30.73
N THR A 11 26.91 12.23 -31.21
CA THR A 11 25.78 12.77 -30.40
C THR A 11 25.37 11.73 -29.38
N PHE A 12 25.78 11.93 -28.13
CA PHE A 12 25.17 11.21 -27.01
C PHE A 12 23.74 11.74 -26.83
N THR A 13 22.76 10.98 -27.30
CA THR A 13 21.38 11.17 -26.87
C THR A 13 21.27 10.67 -25.42
N THR A 14 21.36 11.60 -24.47
CA THR A 14 20.92 11.34 -23.10
C THR A 14 19.41 11.05 -23.16
N ILE A 15 19.03 9.79 -22.95
CA ILE A 15 17.64 9.44 -22.66
C ILE A 15 17.37 10.04 -21.28
N ALA A 16 16.84 11.24 -21.25
CA ALA A 16 16.23 11.79 -20.05
C ALA A 16 15.07 10.85 -19.71
N SER A 17 15.18 10.09 -18.63
CA SER A 17 14.05 9.39 -18.05
C SER A 17 13.11 10.46 -17.49
N GLY A 18 12.28 11.03 -18.36
CA GLY A 18 11.36 12.09 -18.00
C GLY A 18 10.26 11.52 -17.11
N GLN A 19 10.01 12.20 -15.99
CA GLN A 19 8.72 12.04 -15.28
C GLN A 19 7.59 12.20 -16.29
N ASN A 20 6.57 11.36 -16.17
CA ASN A 20 5.40 11.47 -17.04
C ASN A 20 4.79 12.88 -16.89
N PRO A 21 4.56 13.64 -17.97
CA PRO A 21 4.10 15.01 -17.87
C PRO A 21 2.69 15.14 -17.23
N VAL A 22 1.92 14.06 -17.22
CA VAL A 22 0.51 14.06 -16.79
C VAL A 22 0.29 13.35 -15.46
N LEU A 23 0.98 12.23 -15.21
CA LEU A 23 0.91 11.53 -13.92
C LEU A 23 1.91 12.15 -12.94
N GLN A 24 1.45 12.34 -11.71
CA GLN A 24 2.29 12.66 -10.56
C GLN A 24 2.94 11.39 -10.03
N SER A 25 2.15 10.31 -9.91
CA SER A 25 2.60 9.01 -9.40
C SER A 25 1.73 7.87 -9.93
N GLY A 26 2.29 6.67 -9.95
CA GLY A 26 1.61 5.45 -10.37
C GLY A 26 1.77 5.15 -11.87
N PRO A 27 1.05 4.13 -12.39
CA PRO A 27 0.01 3.37 -11.69
C PRO A 27 0.56 2.48 -10.56
N MET A 28 -0.27 2.25 -9.55
CA MET A 28 0.01 1.30 -8.48
C MET A 28 -1.03 0.17 -8.52
N LEU A 29 -0.57 -1.08 -8.50
CA LEU A 29 -1.43 -2.22 -8.36
C LEU A 29 -1.90 -2.35 -6.90
N GLY A 30 -3.20 -2.21 -6.67
CA GLY A 30 -3.83 -2.47 -5.39
C GLY A 30 -4.26 -3.92 -5.23
N PRO A 31 -5.24 -4.20 -4.38
CA PRO A 31 -5.79 -5.54 -4.18
C PRO A 31 -6.19 -6.22 -5.48
N VAL A 32 -5.95 -7.53 -5.52
CA VAL A 32 -6.38 -8.41 -6.61
C VAL A 32 -7.06 -9.66 -6.04
N THR A 33 -8.15 -10.05 -6.68
CA THR A 33 -8.91 -11.24 -6.33
C THR A 33 -8.97 -12.22 -7.51
N LEU A 34 -9.86 -13.21 -7.45
CA LEU A 34 -10.16 -14.07 -8.59
C LEU A 34 -10.76 -13.30 -9.78
N ARG A 35 -11.45 -12.17 -9.53
CA ARG A 35 -12.26 -11.50 -10.54
C ARG A 35 -12.11 -9.99 -10.60
N ASP A 36 -11.35 -9.41 -9.69
CA ASP A 36 -11.21 -7.96 -9.58
C ASP A 36 -9.75 -7.57 -9.38
N CYS A 37 -9.39 -6.37 -9.85
CA CYS A 37 -8.10 -5.77 -9.62
C CYS A 37 -8.26 -4.25 -9.47
N SER A 38 -7.66 -3.69 -8.43
CA SER A 38 -7.65 -2.25 -8.19
C SER A 38 -6.39 -1.62 -8.76
N ILE A 39 -6.52 -0.49 -9.44
CA ILE A 39 -5.40 0.28 -9.99
C ILE A 39 -5.53 1.72 -9.51
N TRP A 40 -4.58 2.13 -8.69
CA TRP A 40 -4.47 3.50 -8.17
C TRP A 40 -3.56 4.35 -9.05
N PHE A 41 -3.82 5.64 -9.09
CA PHE A 41 -3.01 6.65 -9.79
C PHE A 41 -3.17 8.02 -9.16
N GLN A 42 -2.21 8.91 -9.42
CA GLN A 42 -2.30 10.34 -9.08
C GLN A 42 -1.92 11.17 -10.31
N THR A 43 -2.76 12.13 -10.67
CA THR A 43 -2.49 13.09 -11.73
C THR A 43 -1.93 14.40 -11.14
N LYS A 44 -1.36 15.26 -12.00
CA LYS A 44 -0.83 16.59 -11.57
C LYS A 44 -1.86 17.67 -11.46
N ALA A 45 -3.03 17.45 -12.04
CA ALA A 45 -4.17 18.36 -12.06
C ALA A 45 -5.44 17.52 -12.29
N GLU A 46 -6.61 18.16 -12.19
CA GLU A 46 -7.88 17.55 -12.56
C GLU A 46 -7.81 16.95 -13.97
N ALA A 47 -8.17 15.69 -14.09
CA ALA A 47 -8.16 14.95 -15.35
C ALA A 47 -9.14 13.79 -15.31
N THR A 48 -9.59 13.35 -16.48
CA THR A 48 -10.39 12.14 -16.65
C THR A 48 -9.48 10.96 -16.94
N VAL A 49 -9.47 9.96 -16.05
CA VAL A 49 -8.63 8.77 -16.18
C VAL A 49 -9.48 7.55 -16.51
N GLN A 50 -8.97 6.69 -17.38
CA GLN A 50 -9.58 5.43 -17.77
C GLN A 50 -8.48 4.38 -17.97
N ILE A 51 -8.78 3.11 -17.72
CA ILE A 51 -7.89 1.99 -17.97
C ILE A 51 -8.40 1.21 -19.19
N GLY A 52 -7.54 1.05 -20.19
CA GLY A 52 -7.72 0.07 -21.24
C GLY A 52 -6.97 -1.22 -20.87
N TYR A 53 -7.58 -2.40 -21.08
CA TYR A 53 -6.98 -3.66 -20.70
C TYR A 53 -7.44 -4.81 -21.60
N ASN A 54 -6.59 -5.82 -21.75
CA ASN A 54 -6.88 -7.05 -22.50
C ASN A 54 -6.15 -8.25 -21.90
N MET A 55 -6.62 -9.43 -22.18
CA MET A 55 -5.90 -10.65 -21.84
C MET A 55 -4.62 -10.76 -22.68
N VAL A 56 -3.52 -11.17 -22.05
CA VAL A 56 -2.26 -11.42 -22.76
C VAL A 56 -2.41 -12.62 -23.69
N ASP A 57 -3.03 -13.68 -23.20
CA ASP A 57 -3.31 -14.91 -23.93
C ASP A 57 -4.81 -15.06 -24.19
N GLY A 58 -5.20 -15.57 -25.34
CA GLY A 58 -6.61 -15.77 -25.72
C GLY A 58 -7.23 -14.58 -26.48
N ASN A 59 -8.44 -14.17 -26.09
CA ASN A 59 -9.13 -13.04 -26.73
C ASN A 59 -8.44 -11.73 -26.39
N LYS A 60 -7.89 -11.06 -27.42
CA LYS A 60 -7.19 -9.78 -27.29
C LYS A 60 -8.11 -8.56 -27.50
N GLU A 61 -9.41 -8.74 -27.39
CA GLU A 61 -10.34 -7.63 -27.41
C GLU A 61 -10.02 -6.64 -26.27
N GLU A 62 -9.88 -5.39 -26.63
CA GLU A 62 -9.58 -4.35 -25.68
C GLU A 62 -10.86 -3.94 -24.92
N ASN A 63 -10.80 -3.99 -23.62
CA ASN A 63 -11.85 -3.56 -22.72
C ASN A 63 -11.46 -2.24 -22.06
N PHE A 64 -12.45 -1.48 -21.63
CA PHE A 64 -12.24 -0.21 -20.96
C PHE A 64 -13.01 -0.17 -19.64
N SER A 65 -12.35 0.35 -18.61
CA SER A 65 -12.99 0.62 -17.32
C SER A 65 -14.00 1.76 -17.41
N SER A 66 -14.75 1.98 -16.34
CA SER A 66 -15.38 3.28 -16.08
C SER A 66 -14.34 4.40 -16.02
N LYS A 67 -14.78 5.64 -16.24
CA LYS A 67 -13.93 6.84 -16.12
C LYS A 67 -13.98 7.38 -14.69
N VAL A 68 -12.83 7.83 -14.19
CA VAL A 68 -12.69 8.52 -12.91
C VAL A 68 -12.15 9.91 -13.17
N VAL A 69 -12.76 10.93 -12.55
CA VAL A 69 -12.27 12.30 -12.58
C VAL A 69 -11.52 12.57 -11.30
N THR A 70 -10.24 12.93 -11.41
CA THR A 70 -9.40 13.28 -10.26
C THR A 70 -9.76 14.68 -9.75
N GLN A 71 -9.71 14.87 -8.43
CA GLN A 71 -10.16 16.10 -7.77
C GLN A 71 -9.08 16.64 -6.83
N SER A 72 -9.01 17.96 -6.72
CA SER A 72 -8.02 18.65 -5.87
C SER A 72 -8.14 18.29 -4.39
N GLU A 73 -9.37 18.06 -3.93
CA GLU A 73 -9.69 17.68 -2.54
C GLU A 73 -9.07 16.35 -2.14
N LYS A 74 -8.78 15.48 -3.12
CA LYS A 74 -8.11 14.19 -2.98
C LYS A 74 -6.66 14.19 -3.50
N ALA A 75 -6.04 15.37 -3.58
CA ALA A 75 -4.72 15.55 -4.20
C ALA A 75 -4.61 14.92 -5.60
N PHE A 76 -5.68 14.94 -6.36
CA PHE A 76 -5.80 14.36 -7.69
C PHE A 76 -5.51 12.84 -7.75
N THR A 77 -5.74 12.12 -6.66
CA THR A 77 -5.71 10.66 -6.65
C THR A 77 -6.98 10.06 -7.20
N GLY A 78 -6.90 8.80 -7.60
CA GLY A 78 -8.05 8.00 -7.99
C GLY A 78 -7.72 6.52 -8.02
N THR A 79 -8.74 5.70 -7.83
CA THR A 79 -8.67 4.24 -7.97
C THR A 79 -9.72 3.78 -8.97
N ILE A 80 -9.33 2.91 -9.88
CA ILE A 80 -10.22 2.21 -10.80
C ILE A 80 -10.24 0.74 -10.38
N HIS A 81 -11.45 0.22 -10.18
CA HIS A 81 -11.69 -1.19 -9.91
C HIS A 81 -12.08 -1.89 -11.22
N LEU A 82 -11.21 -2.76 -11.72
CA LEU A 82 -11.51 -3.65 -12.83
C LEU A 82 -12.26 -4.87 -12.28
N THR A 83 -13.42 -5.17 -12.82
CA THR A 83 -14.31 -6.24 -12.34
C THR A 83 -14.63 -7.23 -13.44
N ASN A 84 -15.23 -8.38 -13.07
CA ASN A 84 -15.61 -9.43 -14.03
C ASN A 84 -14.44 -10.03 -14.83
N LEU A 85 -13.25 -10.02 -14.25
CA LEU A 85 -12.07 -10.64 -14.81
C LEU A 85 -12.15 -12.18 -14.74
N TYR A 86 -11.34 -12.86 -15.53
CA TYR A 86 -11.19 -14.31 -15.45
C TYR A 86 -10.12 -14.70 -14.44
N PRO A 87 -10.37 -15.71 -13.58
CA PRO A 87 -9.38 -16.21 -12.62
C PRO A 87 -8.13 -16.76 -13.32
N GLY A 88 -6.96 -16.62 -12.66
CA GLY A 88 -5.68 -17.14 -13.15
C GLY A 88 -5.24 -16.55 -14.49
N THR A 89 -5.71 -15.36 -14.81
CA THR A 89 -5.53 -14.76 -16.14
C THR A 89 -4.60 -13.55 -16.06
N LYS A 90 -3.61 -13.53 -16.95
CA LYS A 90 -2.70 -12.39 -17.10
C LYS A 90 -3.30 -11.34 -18.01
N TYR A 91 -3.33 -10.11 -17.54
CA TYR A 91 -3.80 -8.94 -18.27
C TYR A 91 -2.66 -7.97 -18.53
N GLU A 92 -2.65 -7.38 -19.72
CA GLU A 92 -1.91 -6.16 -20.03
C GLU A 92 -2.87 -4.98 -19.93
N TYR A 93 -2.41 -3.87 -19.37
CA TYR A 93 -3.23 -2.67 -19.25
C TYR A 93 -2.45 -1.40 -19.58
N HIS A 94 -3.16 -0.32 -19.82
CA HIS A 94 -2.59 1.01 -19.97
C HIS A 94 -3.52 2.08 -19.44
N ILE A 95 -2.96 3.22 -19.10
CA ILE A 95 -3.70 4.37 -18.59
C ILE A 95 -3.98 5.35 -19.72
N LEU A 96 -5.21 5.82 -19.78
CA LEU A 96 -5.65 6.93 -20.60
C LEU A 96 -5.95 8.13 -19.68
N VAL A 97 -5.32 9.26 -19.95
CA VAL A 97 -5.61 10.54 -19.29
C VAL A 97 -6.14 11.50 -20.34
N ASP A 98 -7.35 12.01 -20.12
CA ASP A 98 -8.09 12.82 -21.08
C ASP A 98 -8.17 12.20 -22.48
N GLY A 99 -8.37 10.87 -22.51
CA GLY A 99 -8.46 10.05 -23.72
C GLY A 99 -7.13 9.78 -24.42
N LYS A 100 -5.98 10.20 -23.86
CA LYS A 100 -4.67 9.97 -24.44
C LYS A 100 -3.91 8.91 -23.65
N ARG A 101 -3.36 7.92 -24.33
CA ARG A 101 -2.54 6.86 -23.71
C ARG A 101 -1.26 7.47 -23.11
N VAL A 102 -1.03 7.13 -21.86
CA VAL A 102 0.19 7.50 -21.13
C VAL A 102 1.31 6.54 -21.51
N SER A 103 2.47 7.09 -21.88
CA SER A 103 3.66 6.28 -22.18
C SER A 103 4.28 5.75 -20.89
N THR A 104 4.60 4.47 -20.87
CA THR A 104 5.29 3.78 -19.78
C THR A 104 6.60 3.18 -20.27
N THR A 105 7.58 3.04 -19.38
CA THR A 105 8.89 2.49 -19.72
C THR A 105 8.88 0.96 -19.88
N ALA A 106 7.88 0.29 -19.32
CA ALA A 106 7.66 -1.15 -19.40
C ALA A 106 6.17 -1.45 -19.60
N PRO A 107 5.82 -2.62 -20.13
CA PRO A 107 4.44 -3.09 -20.18
C PRO A 107 3.87 -3.15 -18.75
N LEU A 108 2.66 -2.65 -18.59
CA LEU A 108 1.91 -2.75 -17.34
C LEU A 108 1.09 -4.04 -17.38
N VAL A 109 1.32 -4.92 -16.42
CA VAL A 109 0.66 -6.22 -16.36
C VAL A 109 0.24 -6.56 -14.93
N PHE A 110 -0.83 -7.32 -14.80
CA PHE A 110 -1.21 -7.99 -13.57
C PHE A 110 -1.77 -9.38 -13.86
N THR A 111 -1.87 -10.22 -12.83
CA THR A 111 -2.48 -11.54 -12.94
C THR A 111 -3.50 -11.71 -11.83
N THR A 112 -4.72 -12.11 -12.15
CA THR A 112 -5.75 -12.45 -11.16
C THR A 112 -5.38 -13.73 -10.41
N GLN A 113 -5.86 -13.88 -9.16
CA GLN A 113 -5.62 -15.10 -8.40
C GLN A 113 -6.22 -16.33 -9.10
N GLU A 114 -5.58 -17.48 -8.92
CA GLU A 114 -6.04 -18.74 -9.49
C GLU A 114 -7.21 -19.33 -8.72
N HIS A 115 -8.15 -19.92 -9.43
CA HIS A 115 -9.23 -20.70 -8.82
C HIS A 115 -8.76 -22.16 -8.61
N TRP A 116 -7.97 -22.36 -7.58
CA TRP A 116 -7.33 -23.63 -7.24
C TRP A 116 -8.22 -24.56 -6.40
N GLN A 117 -9.13 -24.02 -5.57
CA GLN A 117 -9.96 -24.75 -4.62
C GLN A 117 -10.70 -25.91 -5.30
N PHE A 118 -10.62 -27.10 -4.72
CA PHE A 118 -11.17 -28.37 -5.21
C PHE A 118 -10.64 -28.83 -6.57
N ARG A 119 -9.55 -28.24 -7.07
CA ARG A 119 -8.94 -28.55 -8.37
C ARG A 119 -7.49 -28.97 -8.27
N ASN A 120 -6.70 -28.16 -7.57
CA ASN A 120 -5.26 -28.33 -7.43
C ASN A 120 -4.87 -27.97 -5.98
N ASP A 121 -3.62 -28.23 -5.63
CA ASP A 121 -3.01 -27.65 -4.43
C ASP A 121 -2.94 -26.12 -4.59
N PRO A 122 -2.95 -25.37 -3.45
CA PRO A 122 -2.80 -23.93 -3.51
C PRO A 122 -1.47 -23.55 -4.17
N PRO A 123 -1.46 -22.57 -5.08
CA PRO A 123 -0.23 -22.13 -5.72
C PRO A 123 0.78 -21.57 -4.73
N ASP A 124 2.06 -21.88 -4.92
CA ASP A 124 3.14 -21.24 -4.18
C ASP A 124 3.19 -19.73 -4.47
N PHE A 125 3.48 -18.94 -3.46
CA PHE A 125 3.68 -17.51 -3.62
C PHE A 125 4.75 -16.97 -2.67
N SER A 126 5.24 -15.79 -3.00
CA SER A 126 6.10 -15.01 -2.11
C SER A 126 5.56 -13.59 -1.98
N PHE A 127 5.71 -13.02 -0.81
CA PHE A 127 5.39 -11.61 -0.58
C PHE A 127 6.55 -10.91 0.12
N ALA A 128 6.63 -9.61 -0.08
CA ALA A 128 7.53 -8.75 0.69
C ALA A 128 6.74 -8.08 1.82
N ALA A 129 7.38 -7.85 2.95
CA ALA A 129 6.82 -7.06 4.04
C ALA A 129 7.87 -6.05 4.51
N GLY A 130 7.43 -4.86 4.87
CA GLY A 130 8.33 -3.81 5.34
C GLY A 130 7.58 -2.64 5.94
N SER A 131 8.28 -1.85 6.75
CA SER A 131 7.79 -0.65 7.43
C SER A 131 8.83 0.46 7.37
N CYS A 132 8.49 1.62 7.93
CA CYS A 132 9.44 2.71 8.21
C CYS A 132 10.10 3.26 6.92
N MET A 133 9.31 3.53 5.89
CA MET A 133 9.79 4.12 4.64
C MET A 133 9.95 5.63 4.75
N TYR A 134 11.12 6.06 5.22
CA TYR A 134 11.42 7.49 5.33
C TYR A 134 11.93 8.07 4.01
N ILE A 135 11.18 9.01 3.45
CA ILE A 135 11.58 9.80 2.28
C ILE A 135 11.84 11.23 2.72
N ASN A 136 13.10 11.64 2.69
CA ASN A 136 13.50 12.96 3.14
C ASN A 136 12.99 14.05 2.18
N ASP A 137 12.46 15.13 2.78
CA ASP A 137 12.15 16.38 2.07
C ASP A 137 13.19 17.43 2.46
N ALA A 138 14.10 17.76 1.53
CA ALA A 138 15.17 18.69 1.79
C ALA A 138 14.70 20.11 2.14
N THR A 139 13.46 20.45 1.80
CA THR A 139 12.89 21.79 2.05
C THR A 139 12.28 21.91 3.43
N TYR A 140 11.55 20.87 3.87
CA TYR A 140 10.68 20.96 5.05
C TYR A 140 11.09 20.06 6.21
N ASP A 141 11.96 19.05 5.96
CA ASP A 141 12.45 18.18 7.02
C ASP A 141 13.51 18.87 7.88
N ARG A 142 13.82 18.28 9.03
CA ARG A 142 14.77 18.83 9.97
C ARG A 142 16.13 19.04 9.32
N PRO A 143 16.78 20.19 9.59
CA PRO A 143 18.09 20.48 8.99
C PRO A 143 19.15 19.51 9.51
N GLY A 144 20.14 19.21 8.69
CA GLY A 144 21.25 18.32 9.00
C GLY A 144 21.42 17.21 7.98
N LYS A 145 22.00 16.08 8.41
CA LYS A 145 22.15 14.91 7.53
C LYS A 145 20.77 14.27 7.34
N PRO A 146 20.32 14.09 6.09
CA PRO A 146 19.08 13.37 5.79
C PRO A 146 19.07 11.96 6.39
N TYR A 147 17.90 11.50 6.79
CA TYR A 147 17.68 10.10 7.11
C TYR A 147 17.56 9.27 5.82
N GLY A 148 17.83 7.97 5.94
CA GLY A 148 17.74 7.05 4.82
C GLY A 148 18.99 7.04 3.95
N GLY A 149 18.93 6.27 2.87
CA GLY A 149 19.98 6.07 1.87
C GLY A 149 19.52 6.45 0.48
N GLU A 150 20.01 5.72 -0.51
CA GLU A 150 19.75 5.97 -1.95
C GLU A 150 18.49 5.23 -2.47
N TYR A 151 17.66 4.69 -1.58
CA TYR A 151 16.41 3.97 -1.89
C TYR A 151 16.55 2.70 -2.75
N GLU A 152 17.77 2.12 -2.85
CA GLU A 152 18.03 0.90 -3.64
C GLU A 152 17.21 -0.30 -3.19
N ILE A 153 16.76 -0.33 -1.93
CA ILE A 153 15.89 -1.38 -1.39
C ILE A 153 14.64 -1.58 -2.27
N LEU A 154 14.08 -0.50 -2.82
CA LEU A 154 12.89 -0.57 -3.67
C LEU A 154 13.16 -1.36 -4.95
N SER A 155 14.34 -1.18 -5.56
CA SER A 155 14.75 -1.93 -6.75
C SER A 155 15.04 -3.40 -6.44
N HIS A 156 15.59 -3.70 -5.25
CA HIS A 156 15.82 -5.08 -4.79
C HIS A 156 14.51 -5.82 -4.52
N ILE A 157 13.50 -5.14 -3.97
CA ILE A 157 12.16 -5.71 -3.82
C ILE A 157 11.57 -6.06 -5.19
N VAL A 158 11.65 -5.15 -6.18
CA VAL A 158 11.22 -5.44 -7.56
C VAL A 158 11.96 -6.64 -8.13
N ALA A 159 13.29 -6.72 -7.91
CA ALA A 159 14.11 -7.82 -8.43
C ALA A 159 13.77 -9.18 -7.79
N SER A 160 13.27 -9.21 -6.55
CA SER A 160 12.82 -10.44 -5.88
C SER A 160 11.47 -10.95 -6.37
N LYS A 161 10.73 -10.13 -7.14
CA LYS A 161 9.46 -10.46 -7.81
C LYS A 161 8.38 -11.03 -6.86
N PRO A 162 8.10 -10.38 -5.73
CA PRO A 162 7.01 -10.81 -4.87
C PRO A 162 5.68 -10.61 -5.59
N GLN A 163 4.69 -11.46 -5.34
CA GLN A 163 3.35 -11.28 -5.87
C GLN A 163 2.66 -10.06 -5.26
N PHE A 164 2.94 -9.79 -3.98
CA PHE A 164 2.46 -8.58 -3.32
C PHE A 164 3.43 -8.08 -2.25
N MET A 165 3.21 -6.84 -1.83
CA MET A 165 3.90 -6.18 -0.72
C MET A 165 2.90 -5.84 0.38
N VAL A 166 3.22 -6.17 1.62
CA VAL A 166 2.50 -5.73 2.82
C VAL A 166 3.30 -4.62 3.49
N TRP A 167 2.71 -3.45 3.56
CA TRP A 167 3.26 -2.28 4.23
C TRP A 167 2.78 -2.26 5.68
N LEU A 168 3.71 -2.34 6.62
CA LEU A 168 3.44 -2.57 8.05
C LEU A 168 3.44 -1.29 8.88
N GLY A 169 3.07 -0.17 8.26
CA GLY A 169 3.02 1.14 8.92
C GLY A 169 4.30 1.96 8.72
N ASP A 170 4.25 3.22 9.11
CA ASP A 170 5.28 4.23 8.83
C ASP A 170 5.61 4.29 7.33
N ASN A 171 4.57 4.23 6.51
CA ASN A 171 4.71 4.31 5.06
C ASN A 171 5.09 5.70 4.58
N ILE A 172 4.82 6.69 5.41
CA ILE A 172 5.24 8.09 5.30
C ILE A 172 5.65 8.59 6.69
N TYR A 173 6.29 9.74 6.73
CA TYR A 173 6.64 10.39 8.00
C TYR A 173 6.11 11.82 8.01
N LEU A 174 4.93 12.02 8.62
CA LEU A 174 4.41 13.35 8.87
C LEU A 174 5.36 14.14 9.79
N ARG A 175 5.67 15.38 9.42
CA ARG A 175 6.56 16.27 10.17
C ARG A 175 5.81 17.51 10.62
N GLU A 176 6.54 18.40 11.28
CA GLU A 176 6.00 19.63 11.88
C GLU A 176 5.20 20.50 10.89
N GLY A 177 5.56 20.48 9.62
CA GLY A 177 4.83 21.18 8.56
C GLY A 177 3.61 20.43 8.01
N ASP A 178 3.42 19.17 8.39
CA ASP A 178 2.43 18.29 7.78
C ASP A 178 1.24 17.98 8.70
N TYR A 179 1.49 17.54 9.93
CA TYR A 179 0.47 16.96 10.81
C TYR A 179 -0.51 17.98 11.43
N GLU A 180 -0.33 19.28 11.22
CA GLU A 180 -1.24 20.32 11.74
C GLU A 180 -2.34 20.71 10.73
N SER A 181 -2.33 20.15 9.53
CA SER A 181 -3.30 20.49 8.50
C SER A 181 -3.61 19.34 7.54
N ARG A 182 -4.83 19.31 7.02
CA ARG A 182 -5.22 18.38 5.96
C ARG A 182 -4.29 18.49 4.74
N SER A 183 -3.96 19.71 4.33
CA SER A 183 -3.09 19.93 3.17
C SER A 183 -1.67 19.41 3.40
N GLY A 184 -1.13 19.52 4.62
CA GLY A 184 0.16 18.95 4.98
C GLY A 184 0.15 17.43 4.92
N ILE A 185 -0.88 16.77 5.47
CA ILE A 185 -1.05 15.32 5.42
C ILE A 185 -1.05 14.84 3.96
N TYR A 186 -1.83 15.46 3.08
CA TYR A 186 -1.89 15.11 1.66
C TYR A 186 -0.60 15.44 0.91
N TYR A 187 0.08 16.53 1.29
CA TYR A 187 1.40 16.89 0.76
C TYR A 187 2.42 15.78 1.02
N ARG A 188 2.56 15.31 2.25
CA ARG A 188 3.53 14.28 2.62
C ARG A 188 3.25 12.94 1.91
N ASN A 189 1.99 12.55 1.81
CA ASN A 189 1.59 11.39 1.01
C ASN A 189 2.00 11.54 -0.45
N THR A 190 1.72 12.69 -1.06
CA THR A 190 2.11 12.98 -2.45
C THR A 190 3.64 12.98 -2.62
N HIS A 191 4.38 13.60 -1.69
CA HIS A 191 5.83 13.64 -1.71
C HIS A 191 6.42 12.22 -1.75
N THR A 192 6.03 11.38 -0.82
CA THR A 192 6.51 9.99 -0.75
C THR A 192 6.16 9.19 -2.01
N ARG A 193 4.91 9.29 -2.48
CA ARG A 193 4.46 8.57 -3.70
C ARG A 193 5.16 9.06 -4.96
N SER A 194 5.62 10.31 -4.99
CA SER A 194 6.27 10.91 -6.16
C SER A 194 7.73 10.51 -6.32
N LEU A 195 8.31 9.79 -5.35
CA LEU A 195 9.69 9.32 -5.44
C LEU A 195 9.88 8.51 -6.72
N LYS A 196 10.89 8.87 -7.51
CA LYS A 196 11.17 8.25 -8.81
C LYS A 196 11.52 6.76 -8.66
N GLU A 197 12.31 6.44 -7.66
CA GLU A 197 12.77 5.09 -7.34
C GLU A 197 11.62 4.18 -6.90
N PHE A 198 10.50 4.76 -6.44
CA PHE A 198 9.32 4.02 -6.03
C PHE A 198 8.42 3.60 -7.20
N GLN A 199 8.43 4.36 -8.33
CA GLN A 199 7.50 4.11 -9.43
C GLN A 199 7.56 2.67 -10.00
N PRO A 200 8.74 2.06 -10.20
CA PRO A 200 8.78 0.67 -10.67
C PRO A 200 8.12 -0.33 -9.71
N LEU A 201 8.27 -0.14 -8.39
CA LEU A 201 7.67 -1.03 -7.40
C LEU A 201 6.14 -0.91 -7.39
N LEU A 202 5.60 0.31 -7.53
CA LEU A 202 4.14 0.55 -7.55
C LEU A 202 3.42 -0.28 -8.62
N SER A 203 4.04 -0.43 -9.79
CA SER A 203 3.44 -1.16 -10.92
C SER A 203 3.87 -2.62 -11.05
N ALA A 204 4.89 -3.06 -10.30
CA ALA A 204 5.46 -4.40 -10.45
C ALA A 204 4.79 -5.45 -9.55
N THR A 205 4.13 -5.05 -8.48
CA THR A 205 3.53 -5.94 -7.49
C THR A 205 2.25 -5.34 -6.91
N HIS A 206 1.41 -6.17 -6.29
CA HIS A 206 0.20 -5.71 -5.61
C HIS A 206 0.54 -5.15 -4.23
N HIS A 207 -0.20 -4.14 -3.75
CA HIS A 207 0.07 -3.46 -2.50
C HIS A 207 -1.10 -3.56 -1.53
N TYR A 208 -0.78 -3.93 -0.28
CA TYR A 208 -1.65 -3.93 0.88
C TYR A 208 -0.96 -3.16 2.00
N ALA A 209 -1.68 -2.38 2.79
CA ALA A 209 -1.07 -1.53 3.79
C ALA A 209 -1.89 -1.44 5.08
N ILE A 210 -1.17 -1.31 6.19
CA ILE A 210 -1.66 -0.71 7.43
C ILE A 210 -0.89 0.58 7.67
N TRP A 211 -1.36 1.37 8.62
CA TRP A 211 -0.63 2.55 9.09
C TRP A 211 0.07 2.30 10.43
N ASP A 212 0.95 3.27 10.81
CA ASP A 212 1.39 3.44 12.18
C ASP A 212 1.36 4.94 12.55
N ASP A 213 1.99 5.37 13.63
CA ASP A 213 1.86 6.72 14.16
C ASP A 213 2.26 7.81 13.16
N HIS A 214 3.32 7.60 12.41
CA HIS A 214 3.81 8.59 11.44
C HIS A 214 2.95 8.73 10.19
N ASP A 215 2.12 7.75 9.84
CA ASP A 215 1.08 7.90 8.82
C ASP A 215 -0.16 8.62 9.40
N TYR A 216 -0.43 8.35 10.68
CA TYR A 216 -1.65 8.76 11.36
C TYR A 216 -1.59 10.18 11.90
N GLY A 217 -0.42 10.59 12.47
CA GLY A 217 -0.30 11.90 13.10
C GLY A 217 1.11 12.26 13.52
N THR A 218 1.21 12.78 14.74
CA THR A 218 2.49 13.05 15.38
C THR A 218 3.10 11.75 15.90
N ASN A 219 4.40 11.77 16.21
CA ASN A 219 5.05 10.66 16.91
C ASN A 219 4.24 10.23 18.13
N ASP A 220 4.00 8.92 18.26
CA ASP A 220 3.22 8.28 19.31
C ASP A 220 1.72 8.70 19.36
N ALA A 221 1.17 9.27 18.27
CA ALA A 221 -0.21 9.74 18.25
C ALA A 221 -1.22 8.62 18.57
N ASP A 222 -2.25 9.00 19.32
CA ASP A 222 -3.32 8.13 19.77
C ASP A 222 -4.70 8.65 19.32
N TRP A 223 -5.79 8.06 19.83
CA TRP A 223 -7.17 8.39 19.45
C TRP A 223 -7.54 9.86 19.67
N THR A 224 -6.78 10.60 20.49
CA THR A 224 -7.04 12.02 20.77
C THR A 224 -6.50 12.95 19.69
N TYR A 225 -5.76 12.44 18.70
CA TYR A 225 -5.25 13.27 17.61
C TYR A 225 -6.40 13.94 16.84
N PRO A 226 -6.46 15.28 16.82
CA PRO A 226 -7.64 16.00 16.34
C PRO A 226 -7.88 15.90 14.84
N LEU A 227 -6.84 15.60 14.05
CA LEU A 227 -6.93 15.49 12.60
C LEU A 227 -6.98 14.02 12.10
N LYS A 228 -7.21 13.05 12.99
CA LYS A 228 -7.22 11.63 12.65
C LYS A 228 -8.15 11.28 11.46
N GLN A 229 -9.28 11.98 11.31
CA GLN A 229 -10.17 11.78 10.17
C GLN A 229 -9.51 12.20 8.85
N HIS A 230 -8.72 13.28 8.84
CA HIS A 230 -8.00 13.68 7.64
C HIS A 230 -6.86 12.70 7.29
N SER A 231 -6.26 12.06 8.29
CA SER A 231 -5.30 10.98 8.07
C SER A 231 -5.96 9.74 7.48
N LEU A 232 -7.16 9.38 7.96
CA LEU A 232 -7.95 8.28 7.40
C LEU A 232 -8.35 8.57 5.95
N ASP A 233 -8.85 9.79 5.68
CA ASP A 233 -9.20 10.22 4.33
C ASP A 233 -7.99 10.11 3.38
N ALA A 234 -6.83 10.63 3.82
CA ALA A 234 -5.60 10.55 3.04
C ALA A 234 -5.13 9.10 2.86
N PHE A 235 -5.13 8.29 3.91
CA PHE A 235 -4.74 6.89 3.83
C PHE A 235 -5.60 6.16 2.79
N THR A 236 -6.91 6.29 2.85
CA THR A 236 -7.84 5.64 1.92
C THR A 236 -7.74 6.18 0.48
N ASP A 237 -7.39 7.45 0.31
CA ASP A 237 -7.16 8.06 -1.01
C ASP A 237 -5.81 7.61 -1.64
N PHE A 238 -4.82 7.20 -0.83
CA PHE A 238 -3.49 6.80 -1.31
C PHE A 238 -3.25 5.27 -1.28
N TRP A 239 -4.03 4.51 -0.53
CA TRP A 239 -3.97 3.06 -0.48
C TRP A 239 -5.32 2.47 -0.88
N PRO A 240 -5.44 1.90 -2.08
CA PRO A 240 -6.69 1.24 -2.48
C PRO A 240 -6.92 -0.02 -1.63
N SER A 241 -8.16 -0.21 -1.21
CA SER A 241 -8.62 -1.45 -0.58
C SER A 241 -10.04 -1.73 -1.04
N GLU A 242 -10.44 -3.00 -1.02
CA GLU A 242 -11.82 -3.40 -1.29
C GLU A 242 -12.75 -2.98 -0.14
N SER A 243 -12.20 -2.95 1.08
CA SER A 243 -12.97 -2.58 2.26
C SER A 243 -12.05 -2.09 3.38
N TYR A 244 -12.41 -0.97 3.98
CA TYR A 244 -11.91 -0.54 5.28
C TYR A 244 -13.04 -0.62 6.30
N GLY A 245 -12.70 -0.70 7.59
CA GLY A 245 -13.69 -0.80 8.65
C GLY A 245 -14.39 -2.15 8.69
N ALA A 246 -13.63 -3.24 8.59
CA ALA A 246 -14.16 -4.59 8.68
C ALA A 246 -14.95 -4.80 9.99
N GLY A 247 -16.10 -5.47 9.93
CA GLY A 247 -16.97 -5.67 11.10
C GLY A 247 -17.60 -4.37 11.64
N HIS A 248 -17.75 -3.36 10.79
CA HIS A 248 -18.23 -2.02 11.16
C HIS A 248 -17.30 -1.25 12.12
N THR A 249 -16.01 -1.61 12.18
CA THR A 249 -14.99 -0.82 12.88
C THR A 249 -14.76 0.50 12.12
N GLU A 250 -14.35 1.52 12.86
CA GLU A 250 -13.78 2.71 12.24
C GLU A 250 -12.29 2.49 11.93
N GLY A 251 -11.67 3.38 11.14
CA GLY A 251 -10.24 3.29 10.77
C GLY A 251 -9.99 2.35 9.60
N ILE A 252 -8.80 1.74 9.58
CA ILE A 252 -8.29 1.01 8.41
C ILE A 252 -8.38 -0.52 8.51
N THR A 253 -9.00 -1.04 9.56
CA THR A 253 -9.13 -2.50 9.77
C THR A 253 -9.69 -3.19 8.54
N ASN A 254 -8.99 -4.21 8.05
CA ASN A 254 -9.47 -5.03 6.92
C ASN A 254 -8.84 -6.43 6.94
N SER A 255 -9.24 -7.29 6.02
CA SER A 255 -8.57 -8.56 5.77
C SER A 255 -8.67 -8.95 4.29
N PHE A 256 -7.70 -9.74 3.84
CA PHE A 256 -7.73 -10.32 2.51
C PHE A 256 -7.24 -11.76 2.54
N VAL A 257 -7.55 -12.49 1.48
CA VAL A 257 -7.09 -13.88 1.29
C VAL A 257 -6.20 -13.93 0.07
N TRP A 258 -5.05 -14.62 0.21
CA TRP A 258 -4.18 -14.94 -0.88
C TRP A 258 -3.92 -16.45 -0.88
N ASN A 259 -4.39 -17.14 -1.89
CA ASN A 259 -4.41 -18.59 -1.96
C ASN A 259 -5.05 -19.23 -0.70
N ASP A 260 -4.30 -19.98 0.07
CA ASP A 260 -4.72 -20.63 1.32
C ASP A 260 -4.33 -19.86 2.59
N CYS A 261 -3.83 -18.65 2.44
CA CYS A 261 -3.44 -17.77 3.54
C CYS A 261 -4.43 -16.62 3.69
N GLN A 262 -4.74 -16.24 4.93
CA GLN A 262 -5.52 -15.04 5.27
C GLN A 262 -4.66 -14.05 6.01
N PHE A 263 -4.78 -12.79 5.62
CA PHE A 263 -4.08 -11.66 6.22
C PHE A 263 -5.09 -10.78 6.95
N PHE A 264 -4.91 -10.59 8.24
CA PHE A 264 -5.66 -9.67 9.08
C PHE A 264 -4.85 -8.39 9.22
N MET A 265 -5.38 -7.30 8.72
CA MET A 265 -4.74 -5.98 8.68
C MET A 265 -5.35 -5.13 9.78
N LEU A 266 -4.67 -5.05 10.93
CA LEU A 266 -5.22 -4.40 12.12
C LEU A 266 -4.82 -2.93 12.19
N ASP A 267 -5.72 -2.13 12.73
CA ASP A 267 -5.51 -0.71 13.02
C ASP A 267 -4.99 -0.55 14.46
N ASN A 268 -3.79 -0.03 14.60
CA ASN A 268 -3.15 0.17 15.90
C ASN A 268 -3.20 1.63 16.38
N ARG A 269 -3.99 2.52 15.74
CA ARG A 269 -4.03 3.96 16.03
C ARG A 269 -5.41 4.50 16.34
N TRP A 270 -6.42 4.11 15.60
CA TRP A 270 -7.74 4.71 15.67
C TRP A 270 -8.36 4.67 17.08
N TYR A 271 -8.13 3.56 17.80
CA TYR A 271 -8.66 3.32 19.15
C TYR A 271 -7.59 3.43 20.24
N LYS A 272 -6.31 3.58 19.88
CA LYS A 272 -5.21 3.55 20.83
C LYS A 272 -5.37 4.60 21.91
N THR A 273 -5.29 4.17 23.16
CA THR A 273 -5.27 5.05 24.32
C THR A 273 -3.83 5.39 24.72
N VAL A 274 -3.65 6.33 25.64
CA VAL A 274 -2.35 6.55 26.27
C VAL A 274 -1.82 5.26 26.89
N GLN A 275 -0.50 5.11 26.92
CA GLN A 275 0.17 3.92 27.43
C GLN A 275 -0.15 3.70 28.92
N ARG A 276 -0.80 2.58 29.22
CA ARG A 276 -1.10 2.07 30.56
C ARG A 276 -1.52 0.61 30.47
N GLU A 277 -1.35 -0.14 31.56
CA GLU A 277 -1.62 -1.60 31.57
C GLU A 277 -3.04 -1.95 31.14
N ASP A 278 -4.05 -1.19 31.59
CA ASP A 278 -5.48 -1.31 31.27
C ASP A 278 -5.91 -0.54 30.02
N GLY A 279 -4.96 -0.02 29.26
CA GLY A 279 -5.23 0.69 28.01
C GLY A 279 -5.51 -0.27 26.85
N THR A 280 -5.89 0.30 25.71
CA THR A 280 -6.09 -0.47 24.47
C THR A 280 -5.32 0.13 23.31
N ILE A 281 -4.86 -0.70 22.40
CA ILE A 281 -4.35 -0.33 21.09
C ILE A 281 -5.42 -0.57 20.02
N LEU A 282 -6.06 -1.74 20.08
CA LEU A 282 -6.99 -2.20 19.05
C LEU A 282 -8.45 -1.76 19.29
N GLY A 283 -8.79 -1.48 20.53
CA GLY A 283 -10.19 -1.20 20.93
C GLY A 283 -11.09 -2.44 20.92
N ASP A 284 -12.17 -2.39 21.68
CA ASP A 284 -13.03 -3.57 21.89
C ASP A 284 -13.74 -4.04 20.62
N GLN A 285 -14.18 -3.12 19.79
CA GLN A 285 -14.89 -3.46 18.56
C GLN A 285 -14.01 -4.19 17.56
N GLN A 286 -12.77 -3.71 17.36
CA GLN A 286 -11.81 -4.38 16.48
C GLN A 286 -11.34 -5.71 17.06
N LYS A 287 -11.07 -5.80 18.37
CA LYS A 287 -10.72 -7.05 19.04
C LYS A 287 -11.83 -8.10 18.87
N TYR A 288 -13.08 -7.71 19.07
CA TYR A 288 -14.22 -8.61 18.89
C TYR A 288 -14.29 -9.13 17.45
N TRP A 289 -14.25 -8.22 16.47
CA TRP A 289 -14.22 -8.62 15.05
C TRP A 289 -13.05 -9.55 14.74
N PHE A 290 -11.85 -9.20 15.20
CA PHE A 290 -10.64 -9.98 14.93
C PHE A 290 -10.75 -11.42 15.47
N LYS A 291 -11.21 -11.58 16.71
CA LYS A 291 -11.42 -12.88 17.35
C LYS A 291 -12.42 -13.74 16.57
N GLU A 292 -13.58 -13.19 16.23
CA GLU A 292 -14.60 -13.90 15.45
C GLU A 292 -14.10 -14.26 14.06
N ALA A 293 -13.43 -13.34 13.37
CA ALA A 293 -12.88 -13.56 12.05
C ALA A 293 -11.74 -14.60 12.05
N LEU A 294 -10.92 -14.62 13.10
CA LEU A 294 -9.86 -15.60 13.29
C LEU A 294 -10.43 -17.02 13.48
N LEU A 295 -11.47 -17.17 14.30
CA LEU A 295 -12.18 -18.46 14.51
C LEU A 295 -12.89 -18.94 13.24
N ALA A 296 -13.47 -18.02 12.48
CA ALA A 296 -14.18 -18.36 11.24
C ALA A 296 -13.21 -18.73 10.10
N SER A 297 -11.96 -18.34 10.20
CA SER A 297 -10.95 -18.55 9.16
C SER A 297 -10.68 -20.03 8.88
N LYS A 298 -10.74 -20.41 7.61
CA LYS A 298 -10.34 -21.75 7.12
C LYS A 298 -8.98 -21.75 6.43
N ALA A 299 -8.27 -20.63 6.48
CA ALA A 299 -6.95 -20.51 5.90
C ALA A 299 -5.94 -21.44 6.58
N ALA A 300 -5.01 -21.99 5.81
CA ALA A 300 -3.93 -22.82 6.33
C ALA A 300 -2.97 -22.01 7.24
N TYR A 301 -2.70 -20.77 6.83
CA TYR A 301 -1.93 -19.81 7.62
C TYR A 301 -2.71 -18.48 7.78
N LYS A 302 -2.57 -17.89 8.95
CA LYS A 302 -3.24 -16.65 9.37
C LYS A 302 -2.19 -15.63 9.76
N PHE A 303 -1.93 -14.68 8.88
CA PHE A 303 -0.97 -13.60 9.13
C PHE A 303 -1.70 -12.42 9.76
N VAL A 304 -1.15 -11.93 10.88
CA VAL A 304 -1.68 -10.75 11.59
C VAL A 304 -0.71 -9.60 11.42
N ALA A 305 -1.06 -8.65 10.56
CA ALA A 305 -0.29 -7.43 10.37
C ALA A 305 -0.81 -6.34 11.33
N VAL A 306 0.05 -5.87 12.20
CA VAL A 306 -0.25 -4.79 13.17
C VAL A 306 1.01 -3.94 13.36
N GLY A 307 0.85 -2.65 13.55
CA GLY A 307 1.94 -1.74 13.90
C GLY A 307 2.41 -1.97 15.34
N GLY A 308 3.67 -1.62 15.59
CA GLY A 308 4.33 -1.88 16.88
C GLY A 308 4.76 -3.34 17.08
N GLN A 309 5.44 -3.61 18.20
CA GLN A 309 5.93 -4.94 18.53
C GLN A 309 4.93 -5.66 19.44
N PHE A 310 4.34 -6.74 18.94
CA PHE A 310 3.32 -7.49 19.68
C PHE A 310 3.94 -8.55 20.63
N LEU A 311 4.90 -9.35 20.14
CA LEU A 311 5.45 -10.47 20.91
C LEU A 311 6.54 -10.05 21.91
N SER A 312 7.14 -8.87 21.75
CA SER A 312 8.20 -8.40 22.66
C SER A 312 7.64 -8.12 24.06
N ASP A 313 8.37 -8.58 25.09
CA ASP A 313 8.08 -8.27 26.50
C ASP A 313 8.71 -6.96 26.97
N LEU A 314 9.46 -6.29 26.12
CA LEU A 314 10.07 -5.02 26.44
C LEU A 314 9.01 -3.93 26.52
N ALA A 315 8.71 -3.48 27.73
CA ALA A 315 7.86 -2.31 27.98
C ALA A 315 8.63 -1.03 27.66
N GLY A 316 8.72 -0.69 26.39
CA GLY A 316 9.41 0.50 25.91
C GLY A 316 8.80 1.00 24.60
N PHE A 317 8.98 2.26 24.29
CA PHE A 317 8.35 2.88 23.12
C PHE A 317 6.84 2.61 23.11
N GLU A 318 6.26 2.27 21.97
CA GLU A 318 4.83 1.99 21.79
C GLU A 318 4.47 0.52 21.73
N ASN A 319 5.30 -0.37 22.26
CA ASN A 319 5.08 -1.82 22.23
C ASN A 319 3.79 -2.23 22.96
N PHE A 320 3.20 -3.33 22.49
CA PHE A 320 2.03 -3.95 23.14
C PHE A 320 2.30 -4.38 24.60
N ALA A 321 3.57 -4.55 24.98
CA ALA A 321 3.96 -4.77 26.39
C ALA A 321 3.55 -3.63 27.33
N ASN A 322 3.29 -2.42 26.82
CA ASN A 322 2.75 -1.30 27.58
C ASN A 322 1.22 -1.35 27.78
N HIS A 323 0.53 -2.22 27.04
CA HIS A 323 -0.91 -2.51 27.08
C HIS A 323 -1.12 -3.97 27.44
N LYS A 324 -0.59 -4.35 28.58
CA LYS A 324 -0.37 -5.74 28.99
C LYS A 324 -1.65 -6.57 29.00
N GLU A 325 -2.74 -6.02 29.53
CA GLU A 325 -4.01 -6.74 29.63
C GLU A 325 -4.57 -7.09 28.24
N GLU A 326 -4.53 -6.16 27.30
CA GLU A 326 -4.99 -6.41 25.92
C GLU A 326 -4.12 -7.44 25.20
N ARG A 327 -2.79 -7.33 25.36
CA ARG A 327 -1.84 -8.29 24.76
C ARG A 327 -2.08 -9.72 25.31
N GLU A 328 -2.19 -9.86 26.61
CA GLU A 328 -2.44 -11.14 27.27
C GLU A 328 -3.80 -11.73 26.86
N GLU A 329 -4.85 -10.89 26.78
CA GLU A 329 -6.19 -11.27 26.31
C GLU A 329 -6.13 -11.90 24.91
N ILE A 330 -5.37 -11.30 23.99
CA ILE A 330 -5.26 -11.80 22.61
C ILE A 330 -4.46 -13.12 22.56
N ILE A 331 -3.34 -13.19 23.27
CA ILE A 331 -2.51 -14.41 23.33
C ILE A 331 -3.32 -15.56 23.92
N GLN A 332 -3.95 -15.34 25.06
CA GLN A 332 -4.78 -16.34 25.73
C GLN A 332 -5.92 -16.82 24.83
N PHE A 333 -6.59 -15.89 24.11
CA PHE A 333 -7.64 -16.25 23.17
C PHE A 333 -7.13 -17.19 22.06
N ILE A 334 -5.95 -16.93 21.49
CA ILE A 334 -5.36 -17.77 20.44
C ILE A 334 -5.03 -19.17 20.98
N GLU A 335 -4.48 -19.24 22.19
CA GLU A 335 -4.11 -20.50 22.85
C GLU A 335 -5.32 -21.35 23.24
N GLU A 336 -6.33 -20.75 23.89
CA GLU A 336 -7.54 -21.44 24.36
C GLU A 336 -8.43 -21.99 23.25
N ASN A 337 -8.38 -21.40 22.06
CA ASN A 337 -9.19 -21.82 20.93
C ASN A 337 -8.44 -22.72 19.92
N ASP A 338 -7.25 -23.22 20.29
CA ASP A 338 -6.42 -24.08 19.44
C ASP A 338 -6.24 -23.49 18.02
N THR A 339 -6.17 -22.16 17.94
CA THR A 339 -6.02 -21.48 16.64
C THR A 339 -4.58 -21.64 16.15
N THR A 340 -4.38 -22.60 15.25
CA THR A 340 -3.04 -22.96 14.73
C THR A 340 -2.61 -22.09 13.58
N ASN A 341 -1.28 -22.02 13.36
CA ASN A 341 -0.66 -21.32 12.24
C ASN A 341 -1.01 -19.81 12.16
N VAL A 342 -1.06 -19.16 13.32
CA VAL A 342 -1.12 -17.71 13.46
C VAL A 342 0.31 -17.16 13.48
N VAL A 343 0.60 -16.20 12.59
CA VAL A 343 1.93 -15.60 12.39
C VAL A 343 1.84 -14.08 12.54
#